data_8426a049d9dbc81c71e2f4f074b38288
#
_entry.id   8426a049d9dbc81c71e2f4f074b38288
#
_cell.length_a   1.000
_cell.length_b   1.000
_cell.length_c   1.000
_cell.angle_alpha   90.00
_cell.angle_beta   90.00
_cell.angle_gamma   90.00
#
_symmetry.space_group_name_H-M   'P 1'
#
loop_
_entity.id
_entity.type
_entity.pdbx_description
1 polymer ?
#
loop_
_entity_poly.entity_id
_entity_poly.type
_entity_poly.pdbx_seq_one_letter_code
_entity_poly.pdbx_strand_id
1 'polypeptide(L)'
;MDEYYRAVRALPAWLARPLSALPPGIAEQVHEIRLRVGCGVQLTIGGKPCCPAELPALQKLRLTPLQMEEIFVTLCGGSVHSHETEIAVGLSLIHI
;
A
#
# COMPACT_ATOMS: atom_id res chain seq x y z
N MET A 1 -8.46 13.09 5.75
CA MET A 1 -8.99 12.11 6.66
C MET A 1 -9.23 10.78 6.00
N ASP A 2 -9.54 10.76 4.72
CA ASP A 2 -9.68 9.51 3.98
C ASP A 2 -8.62 9.34 2.91
N GLU A 3 -7.49 10.02 3.04
CA GLU A 3 -6.39 9.94 2.08
C GLU A 3 -5.85 8.52 1.98
N TYR A 4 -5.73 7.83 3.12
CA TYR A 4 -5.29 6.44 3.13
C TYR A 4 -6.22 5.57 2.28
N TYR A 5 -7.53 5.69 2.51
CA TYR A 5 -8.49 4.85 1.80
C TYR A 5 -8.56 5.19 0.31
N ARG A 6 -8.35 6.45 -0.04
CA ARG A 6 -8.27 6.86 -1.46
C ARG A 6 -7.06 6.24 -2.14
N ALA A 7 -5.91 6.27 -1.47
CA ALA A 7 -4.70 5.64 -2.01
C ALA A 7 -4.89 4.14 -2.18
N VAL A 8 -5.51 3.50 -1.19
CA VAL A 8 -5.77 2.06 -1.23
C VAL A 8 -6.70 1.68 -2.38
N ARG A 9 -7.69 2.51 -2.68
CA ARG A 9 -8.62 2.23 -3.79
C ARG A 9 -7.94 2.23 -5.16
N ALA A 10 -6.79 2.86 -5.29
CA ALA A 10 -6.03 2.85 -6.54
C ALA A 10 -5.27 1.54 -6.75
N LEU A 11 -5.24 0.66 -5.76
CA LEU A 11 -4.55 -0.62 -5.82
C LEU A 11 -5.48 -1.72 -6.35
N PRO A 12 -4.91 -2.84 -6.84
CA PRO A 12 -5.73 -3.99 -7.23
C PRO A 12 -6.62 -4.46 -6.08
N ALA A 13 -7.80 -4.98 -6.40
CA ALA A 13 -8.78 -5.36 -5.40
C ALA A 13 -8.25 -6.35 -4.35
N TRP A 14 -7.41 -7.31 -4.77
CA TRP A 14 -6.86 -8.32 -3.85
C TRP A 14 -5.95 -7.70 -2.79
N LEU A 15 -5.39 -6.53 -3.06
CA LEU A 15 -4.55 -5.79 -2.11
C LEU A 15 -5.38 -4.73 -1.39
N ALA A 16 -6.29 -4.07 -2.10
CA ALA A 16 -7.12 -3.01 -1.52
C ALA A 16 -8.04 -3.54 -0.42
N ARG A 17 -8.58 -4.74 -0.58
CA ARG A 17 -9.50 -5.30 0.41
C ARG A 17 -8.88 -5.44 1.79
N PRO A 18 -7.72 -6.13 1.95
CA PRO A 18 -7.12 -6.24 3.28
C PRO A 18 -6.67 -4.89 3.82
N LEU A 19 -6.15 -4.00 2.96
CA LEU A 19 -5.70 -2.69 3.42
C LEU A 19 -6.88 -1.81 3.86
N SER A 20 -8.05 -1.97 3.26
CA SER A 20 -9.24 -1.21 3.64
C SER A 20 -9.79 -1.62 5.01
N ALA A 21 -9.38 -2.76 5.52
CA ALA A 21 -9.81 -3.23 6.84
C ALA A 21 -9.15 -2.48 8.00
N LEU A 22 -8.13 -1.67 7.72
CA LEU A 22 -7.43 -0.90 8.75
C LEU A 22 -8.39 0.12 9.39
N PRO A 23 -8.46 0.17 10.73
CA PRO A 23 -9.35 1.14 11.39
C PRO A 23 -8.97 2.59 11.09
N PRO A 24 -9.95 3.52 11.04
CA PRO A 24 -9.67 4.92 10.72
C PRO A 24 -8.67 5.59 11.65
N GLY A 25 -8.69 5.25 12.93
CA GLY A 25 -7.76 5.84 13.91
C GLY A 25 -6.30 5.52 13.61
N ILE A 26 -6.04 4.35 13.04
CA ILE A 26 -4.69 3.96 12.63
C ILE A 26 -4.40 4.48 11.23
N ALA A 27 -5.40 4.43 10.35
CA ALA A 27 -5.24 4.88 8.98
C ALA A 27 -4.83 6.35 8.88
N GLU A 28 -5.31 7.19 9.80
CA GLU A 28 -4.93 8.60 9.86
C GLU A 28 -3.43 8.81 10.10
N GLN A 29 -2.78 7.83 10.70
CA GLN A 29 -1.36 7.92 11.05
C GLN A 29 -0.45 7.35 9.97
N VAL A 30 -1.01 6.77 8.92
CA VAL A 30 -0.23 6.19 7.84
C VAL A 30 0.23 7.30 6.89
N HIS A 31 1.54 7.39 6.71
CA HIS A 31 2.15 8.38 5.82
C HIS A 31 2.60 7.80 4.51
N GLU A 32 2.80 6.48 4.46
CA GLU A 32 3.37 5.84 3.29
C GLU A 32 2.98 4.37 3.25
N ILE A 33 2.70 3.86 2.06
CA ILE A 33 2.51 2.42 1.82
C ILE A 33 3.71 1.93 1.03
N ARG A 34 4.41 0.93 1.56
CA ARG A 34 5.62 0.38 0.95
C ARG A 34 5.34 -1.02 0.43
N LEU A 35 5.59 -1.20 -0.86
CA LEU A 35 5.37 -2.47 -1.56
C LEU A 35 6.70 -2.92 -2.14
N ARG A 36 7.15 -4.12 -1.79
CA ARG A 36 8.45 -4.61 -2.21
C ARG A 36 8.37 -6.07 -2.64
N VAL A 37 9.01 -6.37 -3.77
CA VAL A 37 9.08 -7.75 -4.27
C VAL A 37 9.82 -8.63 -3.25
N GLY A 38 9.28 -9.83 -2.99
CA GLY A 38 9.86 -10.76 -2.03
C GLY A 38 9.56 -10.43 -0.58
N CYS A 39 8.94 -9.29 -0.34
CA CYS A 39 8.52 -8.87 0.99
C CYS A 39 7.02 -8.63 1.01
N GLY A 40 6.49 -8.37 2.18
CA GLY A 40 5.08 -8.01 2.30
C GLY A 40 4.85 -6.52 2.07
N VAL A 41 3.67 -6.09 2.47
CA VAL A 41 3.27 -4.69 2.46
C VAL A 41 3.60 -4.10 3.82
N GLN A 42 4.23 -2.94 3.84
CA GLN A 42 4.52 -2.22 5.07
C GLN A 42 3.86 -0.86 5.02
N LEU A 43 3.38 -0.42 6.16
CA LEU A 43 2.80 0.92 6.33
C LEU A 43 3.73 1.74 7.23
N THR A 44 4.03 2.95 6.80
CA THR A 44 4.81 3.86 7.65
C THR A 44 3.87 4.61 8.58
N ILE A 45 3.93 4.27 9.85
CA ILE A 45 3.08 4.84 10.90
C ILE A 45 3.99 5.53 11.91
N GLY A 46 3.77 6.81 12.13
CA GLY A 46 4.60 7.57 13.06
C GLY A 46 6.07 7.60 12.68
N GLY A 47 6.36 7.55 11.38
CA GLY A 47 7.72 7.57 10.87
C GLY A 47 8.42 6.21 10.84
N LYS A 48 7.74 5.13 11.23
CA LYS A 48 8.33 3.79 11.26
C LYS A 48 7.58 2.82 10.35
N PRO A 49 8.28 2.08 9.47
CA PRO A 49 7.64 1.04 8.68
C PRO A 49 7.20 -0.11 9.59
N CYS A 50 5.97 -0.56 9.42
CA CYS A 50 5.47 -1.69 10.18
C CYS A 50 4.36 -2.40 9.40
N CYS A 51 4.06 -3.65 9.82
CA CYS A 51 2.90 -4.37 9.33
C CYS A 51 1.95 -4.49 10.51
N PRO A 52 0.83 -3.74 10.52
CA PRO A 52 -0.05 -3.72 11.69
C PRO A 52 -0.61 -5.10 12.02
N ALA A 53 -0.75 -5.38 13.32
CA ALA A 53 -1.34 -6.63 13.79
C ALA A 53 -2.82 -6.75 13.36
N GLU A 54 -3.47 -5.62 13.08
CA GLU A 54 -4.84 -5.57 12.59
C GLU A 54 -4.97 -6.14 11.18
N LEU A 55 -3.86 -6.33 10.47
CA LEU A 55 -3.86 -6.84 9.09
C LEU A 55 -3.02 -8.11 8.99
N PRO A 56 -3.42 -9.20 9.64
CA PRO A 56 -2.61 -10.43 9.65
C PRO A 56 -2.42 -11.04 8.26
N ALA A 57 -3.37 -10.82 7.35
CA ALA A 57 -3.25 -11.33 5.99
C ALA A 57 -2.06 -10.72 5.25
N LEU A 58 -1.70 -9.48 5.56
CA LEU A 58 -0.57 -8.80 4.93
C LEU A 58 0.77 -9.27 5.48
N GLN A 59 0.81 -9.76 6.71
CA GLN A 59 2.05 -10.21 7.33
C GLN A 59 2.63 -11.44 6.63
N LYS A 60 1.77 -12.27 6.04
CA LYS A 60 2.18 -13.47 5.31
C LYS A 60 2.32 -13.25 3.82
N LEU A 61 1.88 -12.11 3.34
CA LEU A 61 1.92 -11.80 1.91
C LEU A 61 3.37 -11.58 1.46
N ARG A 62 3.69 -12.15 0.31
CA ARG A 62 4.98 -11.92 -0.36
C ARG A 62 4.69 -11.55 -1.79
N LEU A 63 5.07 -10.36 -2.17
CA LEU A 63 4.80 -9.86 -3.52
C LEU A 63 5.73 -10.48 -4.53
N THR A 64 5.17 -10.96 -5.63
CA THR A 64 5.93 -11.47 -6.76
C THR A 64 6.19 -10.34 -7.76
N PRO A 65 7.17 -10.50 -8.66
CA PRO A 65 7.38 -9.50 -9.71
C PRO A 65 6.13 -9.26 -10.56
N LEU A 66 5.36 -10.32 -10.83
CA LEU A 66 4.13 -10.18 -11.60
C LEU A 66 3.07 -9.37 -10.85
N GLN A 67 2.95 -9.58 -9.54
CA GLN A 67 2.04 -8.79 -8.71
C GLN A 67 2.46 -7.33 -8.66
N MET A 68 3.76 -7.05 -8.57
CA MET A 68 4.26 -5.69 -8.62
C MET A 68 3.95 -5.01 -9.94
N GLU A 69 4.05 -5.75 -11.04
CA GLU A 69 3.68 -5.23 -12.35
C GLU A 69 2.20 -4.87 -12.40
N GLU A 70 1.35 -5.73 -11.86
CA GLU A 70 -0.10 -5.46 -11.79
C GLU A 70 -0.38 -4.21 -10.96
N ILE A 71 0.28 -4.06 -9.83
CA ILE A 71 0.16 -2.90 -8.97
C ILE A 71 0.55 -1.64 -9.73
N PHE A 72 1.68 -1.68 -10.43
CA PHE A 72 2.16 -0.56 -11.23
C PHE A 72 1.16 -0.15 -12.30
N VAL A 73 0.66 -1.12 -13.07
CA VAL A 73 -0.32 -0.84 -14.13
C VAL A 73 -1.60 -0.24 -13.55
N THR A 74 -2.06 -0.77 -12.42
CA THR A 74 -3.28 -0.27 -11.77
C THR A 74 -3.09 1.16 -11.29
N LEU A 75 -1.94 1.47 -10.71
CA LEU A 75 -1.64 2.83 -10.24
C LEU A 75 -1.54 3.80 -11.42
N CYS A 76 -0.91 3.40 -12.51
CA CYS A 76 -0.77 4.26 -13.69
C CYS A 76 -2.10 4.50 -14.39
N GLY A 77 -3.01 3.53 -14.34
CA GLY A 77 -4.32 3.66 -14.96
C GLY A 77 -5.37 4.35 -14.09
N GLY A 78 -5.04 4.59 -12.81
CA GLY A 78 -5.96 5.19 -11.87
C GLY A 78 -5.73 6.68 -11.66
N SER A 79 -6.45 7.24 -10.69
CA SER A 79 -6.35 8.66 -10.34
C SER A 79 -5.26 8.89 -9.30
N VAL A 80 -4.03 8.52 -9.63
CA VAL A 80 -2.90 8.65 -8.69
C VAL A 80 -2.23 10.02 -8.73
N HIS A 81 -2.79 10.96 -9.48
CA HIS A 81 -2.21 12.30 -9.59
C HIS A 81 -2.26 13.09 -8.29
N SER A 82 -3.12 12.70 -7.35
CA SER A 82 -3.21 13.35 -6.06
C SER A 82 -2.25 12.78 -5.02
N HIS A 83 -1.49 11.73 -5.38
CA HIS A 83 -0.55 11.07 -4.47
C HIS A 83 0.80 10.94 -5.15
N GLU A 84 1.86 11.17 -4.41
CA GLU A 84 3.20 10.91 -4.90
C GLU A 84 3.46 9.41 -4.86
N THR A 85 3.96 8.88 -5.96
CA THR A 85 4.32 7.48 -6.08
C THR A 85 5.74 7.39 -6.61
N GLU A 86 6.59 6.72 -5.86
CA GLU A 86 7.95 6.42 -6.28
C GLU A 86 8.04 4.95 -6.62
N ILE A 87 8.54 4.64 -7.81
CA ILE A 87 8.67 3.27 -8.29
C ILE A 87 10.10 3.04 -8.71
N ALA A 88 10.72 2.04 -8.10
CA ALA A 88 12.05 1.58 -8.45
C ALA A 88 11.99 0.08 -8.68
N VAL A 89 13.10 -0.52 -9.10
CA VAL A 89 13.15 -1.96 -9.34
C VAL A 89 12.78 -2.72 -8.05
N GLY A 90 11.64 -3.41 -8.08
CA GLY A 90 11.18 -4.22 -6.97
C GLY A 90 10.61 -3.46 -5.78
N LEU A 91 10.42 -2.14 -5.91
CA LEU A 91 9.91 -1.33 -4.81
C LEU A 91 8.93 -0.30 -5.34
N SER A 92 7.81 -0.14 -4.65
CA SER A 92 6.85 0.93 -4.90
C SER A 92 6.50 1.62 -3.58
N LEU A 93 6.57 2.94 -3.56
CA LEU A 93 6.23 3.76 -2.40
C LEU A 93 5.08 4.67 -2.78
N ILE A 94 4.03 4.65 -1.96
CA ILE A 94 2.87 5.53 -2.14
C ILE A 94 2.83 6.47 -0.95
N HIS A 95 3.02 7.75 -1.22
CA HIS A 95 2.99 8.78 -0.18
C HIS A 95 1.55 9.26 0.01
N ILE A 96 1.17 9.43 1.23
CA ILE A 96 -0.18 9.84 1.59
C ILE A 96 -0.17 11.23 2.20
#